data_4c6919c13358ae77eb4ed66506893c91
#
_entry.id   4c6919c13358ae77eb4ed66506893c91
#
_cell.length_a   1.000
_cell.length_b   1.000
_cell.length_c   1.000
_cell.angle_alpha   90.00
_cell.angle_beta   90.00
_cell.angle_gamma   90.00
#
_symmetry.space_group_name_H-M   'P 1'
#
loop_
_entity.id
_entity.type
_entity.pdbx_description
1 polymer ?
#
loop_
_entity_poly.entity_id
_entity_poly.type
_entity_poly.pdbx_seq_one_letter_code
_entity_poly.pdbx_strand_id
1 'polypeptide(L)'
;MNYVDWCIEQHRKTNHYYDRYLPYEFHLRMVNNVCEDFQHLLDGEFEMKTGDKVSHPPFQITLRDACRRATWGHDLIEDTRVSYNDVKTELGEEAADIIYAVTNDKGKNRKERAGDKYYEGIRNTPGAVFVKLCDRIANVQYGKMTKSRMFEMYKKENPEFIRQLGYDMNEHNVYGDMFHYLNNLFRD
;
A
#
# COMPACT_ATOMS: atom_id res chain seq x y z
N MET A 1 7.75 -12.97 -18.73
CA MET A 1 6.64 -12.05 -18.37
C MET A 1 7.26 -11.05 -17.40
N ASN A 2 6.99 -9.76 -17.54
CA ASN A 2 7.45 -8.82 -16.51
C ASN A 2 6.56 -8.93 -15.27
N TYR A 3 7.03 -8.43 -14.13
CA TYR A 3 6.31 -8.58 -12.86
C TYR A 3 4.94 -7.88 -12.84
N VAL A 4 4.76 -6.78 -13.58
CA VAL A 4 3.49 -6.07 -13.69
C VAL A 4 2.44 -6.95 -14.38
N ASP A 5 2.80 -7.52 -15.53
CA ASP A 5 1.92 -8.42 -16.27
C ASP A 5 1.60 -9.67 -15.44
N TRP A 6 2.57 -10.15 -14.65
CA TRP A 6 2.35 -11.28 -13.76
C TRP A 6 1.31 -10.96 -12.68
N CYS A 7 1.43 -9.82 -12.00
CA CYS A 7 0.45 -9.38 -10.99
C CYS A 7 -0.96 -9.27 -11.59
N ILE A 8 -1.09 -8.61 -12.74
CA ILE A 8 -2.36 -8.44 -13.45
C ILE A 8 -2.98 -9.81 -13.78
N GLU A 9 -2.18 -10.73 -14.27
CA GLU A 9 -2.64 -12.07 -14.68
C GLU A 9 -3.13 -12.90 -13.49
N GLN A 10 -2.53 -12.76 -12.28
CA GLN A 10 -3.03 -13.47 -11.10
C GLN A 10 -4.46 -13.05 -10.72
N HIS A 11 -4.75 -11.74 -10.77
CA HIS A 11 -6.12 -11.24 -10.54
C HIS A 11 -7.09 -11.70 -11.64
N ARG A 12 -6.66 -11.73 -12.91
CA ARG A 12 -7.48 -12.25 -14.03
C ARG A 12 -7.87 -13.71 -13.83
N LYS A 13 -6.94 -14.56 -13.38
CA LYS A 13 -7.18 -15.98 -13.10
C LYS A 13 -8.23 -16.23 -12.02
N THR A 14 -8.47 -15.26 -11.14
CA THR A 14 -9.48 -15.35 -10.08
C THR A 14 -10.76 -14.58 -10.42
N ASN A 15 -10.87 -14.03 -11.64
CA ASN A 15 -11.98 -13.14 -12.05
C ASN A 15 -12.19 -12.00 -11.05
N HIS A 16 -11.10 -11.43 -10.52
CA HIS A 16 -11.17 -10.34 -9.58
C HIS A 16 -11.36 -9.02 -10.32
N TYR A 17 -12.41 -8.29 -9.95
CA TYR A 17 -12.77 -6.99 -10.52
C TYR A 17 -12.71 -5.92 -9.44
N TYR A 18 -12.34 -4.71 -9.87
CA TYR A 18 -12.44 -3.51 -9.05
C TYR A 18 -13.82 -2.86 -9.27
N ASP A 19 -14.47 -2.45 -8.14
CA ASP A 19 -15.87 -2.05 -8.14
C ASP A 19 -16.75 -3.19 -8.73
N ARG A 20 -17.52 -2.97 -9.77
CA ARG A 20 -18.40 -3.99 -10.35
C ARG A 20 -17.93 -4.51 -11.70
N TYR A 21 -17.20 -3.69 -12.45
CA TYR A 21 -16.98 -3.93 -13.88
C TYR A 21 -15.56 -3.69 -14.34
N LEU A 22 -14.74 -3.00 -13.54
CA LEU A 22 -13.39 -2.64 -13.95
C LEU A 22 -12.45 -3.83 -13.73
N PRO A 23 -11.59 -4.15 -14.70
CA PRO A 23 -10.50 -5.09 -14.44
C PRO A 23 -9.69 -4.62 -13.22
N TYR A 24 -9.24 -5.55 -12.38
CA TYR A 24 -8.50 -5.18 -11.16
C TYR A 24 -7.20 -4.41 -11.46
N GLU A 25 -6.64 -4.63 -12.64
CA GLU A 25 -5.53 -3.83 -13.20
C GLU A 25 -5.76 -2.31 -13.06
N PHE A 26 -7.00 -1.85 -13.18
CA PHE A 26 -7.33 -0.43 -13.02
C PHE A 26 -6.94 0.07 -11.63
N HIS A 27 -7.27 -0.69 -10.58
CA HIS A 27 -6.89 -0.35 -9.21
C HIS A 27 -5.37 -0.39 -9.01
N LEU A 28 -4.71 -1.44 -9.47
CA LEU A 28 -3.25 -1.57 -9.37
C LEU A 28 -2.53 -0.37 -10.01
N ARG A 29 -3.03 0.10 -11.16
CA ARG A 29 -2.49 1.30 -11.82
C ARG A 29 -2.72 2.56 -11.01
N MET A 30 -3.89 2.74 -10.39
CA MET A 30 -4.14 3.88 -9.52
C MET A 30 -3.19 3.89 -8.33
N VAL A 31 -2.99 2.75 -7.68
CA VAL A 31 -2.08 2.61 -6.53
C VAL A 31 -0.64 2.91 -6.94
N ASN A 32 -0.20 2.38 -8.08
CA ASN A 32 1.13 2.69 -8.62
C ASN A 32 1.30 4.17 -8.98
N ASN A 33 0.28 4.83 -9.54
CA ASN A 33 0.36 6.28 -9.82
C ASN A 33 0.59 7.08 -8.53
N VAL A 34 -0.11 6.75 -7.45
CA VAL A 34 0.14 7.39 -6.14
C VAL A 34 1.57 7.11 -5.66
N CYS A 35 2.07 5.89 -5.86
CA CYS A 35 3.46 5.57 -5.55
C CYS A 35 4.44 6.47 -6.32
N GLU A 36 4.25 6.65 -7.62
CA GLU A 36 5.12 7.51 -8.45
C GLU A 36 5.08 8.97 -7.98
N ASP A 37 3.92 9.49 -7.59
CA ASP A 37 3.77 10.86 -7.09
C ASP A 37 4.54 11.11 -5.79
N PHE A 38 4.61 10.12 -4.89
CA PHE A 38 5.17 10.27 -3.54
C PHE A 38 6.47 9.47 -3.29
N GLN A 39 7.02 8.75 -4.27
CA GLN A 39 8.20 7.88 -4.07
C GLN A 39 9.44 8.61 -3.55
N HIS A 40 9.52 9.93 -3.72
CA HIS A 40 10.61 10.76 -3.19
C HIS A 40 10.70 10.74 -1.65
N LEU A 41 9.60 10.42 -0.96
CA LEU A 41 9.57 10.31 0.50
C LEU A 41 10.27 9.05 1.02
N LEU A 42 10.46 8.02 0.18
CA LEU A 42 11.09 6.77 0.58
C LEU A 42 12.57 6.92 0.91
N ASP A 43 13.25 7.90 0.34
CA ASP A 43 14.65 8.20 0.66
C ASP A 43 14.77 8.64 2.13
N GLY A 44 13.81 9.42 2.64
CA GLY A 44 13.75 9.84 4.04
C GLY A 44 13.48 8.69 5.04
N GLU A 45 12.69 7.68 4.67
CA GLU A 45 12.49 6.51 5.53
C GLU A 45 13.77 5.72 5.73
N PHE A 46 14.54 5.53 4.64
CA PHE A 46 15.82 4.82 4.72
C PHE A 46 16.79 5.55 5.66
N GLU A 47 16.98 6.86 5.49
CA GLU A 47 17.89 7.65 6.32
C GLU A 47 17.52 7.62 7.81
N MET A 48 16.23 7.67 8.15
CA MET A 48 15.75 7.60 9.53
C MET A 48 16.02 6.25 10.21
N LYS A 49 15.90 5.13 9.45
CA LYS A 49 16.04 3.78 10.01
C LYS A 49 17.48 3.31 10.11
N THR A 50 18.34 3.75 9.22
CA THR A 50 19.73 3.27 9.13
C THR A 50 20.74 4.27 9.70
N GLY A 51 20.39 5.55 9.77
CA GLY A 51 21.34 6.63 10.10
C GLY A 51 22.38 6.89 8.99
N ASP A 52 22.34 6.14 7.90
CA ASP A 52 23.24 6.25 6.77
C ASP A 52 22.60 7.07 5.65
N LYS A 53 23.35 7.99 5.06
CA LYS A 53 22.95 8.61 3.79
C LYS A 53 22.88 7.56 2.70
N VAL A 54 21.82 7.63 1.87
CA VAL A 54 21.56 6.68 0.78
C VAL A 54 22.79 6.45 -0.09
N SER A 55 23.58 5.42 0.24
CA SER A 55 24.55 4.87 -0.68
C SER A 55 23.91 3.66 -1.34
N HIS A 56 23.50 3.79 -2.60
CA HIS A 56 22.92 2.68 -3.34
C HIS A 56 24.03 1.65 -3.66
N PRO A 57 24.07 0.49 -2.97
CA PRO A 57 24.93 -0.59 -3.44
C PRO A 57 24.38 -1.09 -4.79
N PRO A 58 25.22 -1.38 -5.77
CA PRO A 58 24.81 -1.65 -7.15
C PRO A 58 24.00 -2.95 -7.36
N PHE A 59 23.65 -3.69 -6.30
CA PHE A 59 23.00 -5.00 -6.38
C PHE A 59 21.84 -5.20 -5.39
N GLN A 60 21.45 -4.20 -4.59
CA GLN A 60 20.28 -4.31 -3.72
C GLN A 60 19.10 -3.62 -4.38
N ILE A 61 17.93 -4.28 -4.35
CA ILE A 61 16.66 -3.63 -4.67
C ILE A 61 16.52 -2.49 -3.67
N THR A 62 16.41 -1.25 -4.17
CA THR A 62 16.19 -0.10 -3.29
C THR A 62 14.82 -0.21 -2.64
N LEU A 63 14.61 0.41 -1.47
CA LEU A 63 13.29 0.48 -0.85
C LEU A 63 12.25 1.04 -1.82
N ARG A 64 12.64 1.97 -2.69
CA ARG A 64 11.80 2.53 -3.74
C ARG A 64 11.35 1.46 -4.75
N ASP A 65 12.26 0.60 -5.21
CA ASP A 65 11.90 -0.49 -6.14
C ASP A 65 11.04 -1.55 -5.46
N ALA A 66 11.32 -1.88 -4.19
CA ALA A 66 10.50 -2.80 -3.41
C ALA A 66 9.06 -2.28 -3.23
N CYS A 67 8.90 -0.99 -2.88
CA CYS A 67 7.59 -0.36 -2.76
C CYS A 67 6.85 -0.31 -4.10
N ARG A 68 7.53 0.04 -5.20
CA ARG A 68 6.92 0.02 -6.55
C ARG A 68 6.40 -1.37 -6.92
N ARG A 69 7.19 -2.42 -6.69
CA ARG A 69 6.74 -3.81 -6.90
C ARG A 69 5.59 -4.18 -5.98
N ALA A 70 5.66 -3.75 -4.73
CA ALA A 70 4.62 -4.01 -3.75
C ALA A 70 3.29 -3.31 -4.08
N THR A 71 3.29 -2.13 -4.70
CA THR A 71 2.03 -1.48 -5.14
C THR A 71 1.32 -2.28 -6.23
N TRP A 72 2.06 -2.99 -7.09
CA TRP A 72 1.45 -3.89 -8.08
C TRP A 72 0.97 -5.21 -7.45
N GLY A 73 1.57 -5.64 -6.35
CA GLY A 73 1.32 -6.93 -5.72
C GLY A 73 0.53 -6.89 -4.41
N HIS A 74 0.13 -5.70 -3.90
CA HIS A 74 -0.34 -5.51 -2.53
C HIS A 74 -1.54 -6.37 -2.12
N ASP A 75 -2.42 -6.71 -3.06
CA ASP A 75 -3.61 -7.53 -2.84
C ASP A 75 -3.47 -8.99 -3.32
N LEU A 76 -2.28 -9.40 -3.83
CA LEU A 76 -2.10 -10.74 -4.40
C LEU A 76 -2.37 -11.85 -3.39
N ILE A 77 -1.82 -11.75 -2.18
CA ILE A 77 -1.96 -12.77 -1.14
C ILE A 77 -3.39 -12.80 -0.58
N GLU A 78 -4.06 -11.62 -0.53
CA GLU A 78 -5.42 -11.51 0.00
C GLU A 78 -6.46 -12.04 -1.00
N ASP A 79 -6.36 -11.67 -2.26
CA ASP A 79 -7.44 -11.77 -3.24
C ASP A 79 -7.19 -12.80 -4.34
N THR A 80 -6.02 -13.43 -4.36
CA THR A 80 -5.69 -14.44 -5.38
C THR A 80 -5.31 -15.78 -4.75
N ARG A 81 -4.76 -16.69 -5.58
CA ARG A 81 -4.24 -17.99 -5.11
C ARG A 81 -2.73 -17.98 -4.86
N VAL A 82 -2.14 -16.80 -4.91
CA VAL A 82 -0.69 -16.61 -4.80
C VAL A 82 -0.28 -16.65 -3.33
N SER A 83 0.76 -17.40 -3.02
CA SER A 83 1.37 -17.47 -1.69
C SER A 83 2.48 -16.43 -1.53
N TYR A 84 2.92 -16.19 -0.28
CA TYR A 84 4.12 -15.40 0.02
C TYR A 84 5.35 -15.87 -0.78
N ASN A 85 5.56 -17.19 -0.89
CA ASN A 85 6.71 -17.74 -1.61
C ASN A 85 6.66 -17.47 -3.12
N ASP A 86 5.47 -17.47 -3.72
CA ASP A 86 5.29 -17.12 -5.13
C ASP A 86 5.63 -15.63 -5.34
N VAL A 87 5.13 -14.77 -4.45
CA VAL A 87 5.43 -13.32 -4.48
C VAL A 87 6.92 -13.06 -4.31
N LYS A 88 7.57 -13.72 -3.34
CA LYS A 88 9.02 -13.61 -3.12
C LYS A 88 9.83 -14.01 -4.36
N THR A 89 9.40 -15.05 -5.06
CA THR A 89 10.06 -15.52 -6.28
C THR A 89 9.96 -14.51 -7.43
N GLU A 90 8.79 -13.90 -7.60
CA GLU A 90 8.50 -13.03 -8.75
C GLU A 90 8.82 -11.55 -8.49
N LEU A 91 8.65 -11.06 -7.26
CA LEU A 91 8.79 -9.64 -6.92
C LEU A 91 10.01 -9.33 -6.05
N GLY A 92 10.65 -10.33 -5.47
CA GLY A 92 11.75 -10.19 -4.51
C GLY A 92 11.29 -10.22 -3.06
N GLU A 93 12.23 -10.47 -2.14
CA GLU A 93 11.94 -10.69 -0.71
C GLU A 93 11.39 -9.44 -0.05
N GLU A 94 12.02 -8.30 -0.27
CA GLU A 94 11.62 -7.02 0.33
C GLU A 94 10.19 -6.62 -0.10
N ALA A 95 9.85 -6.80 -1.37
CA ALA A 95 8.49 -6.55 -1.86
C ALA A 95 7.49 -7.56 -1.27
N ALA A 96 7.88 -8.83 -1.12
CA ALA A 96 7.04 -9.86 -0.51
C ALA A 96 6.75 -9.57 0.97
N ASP A 97 7.75 -9.09 1.72
CA ASP A 97 7.57 -8.69 3.12
C ASP A 97 6.61 -7.53 3.26
N ILE A 98 6.72 -6.51 2.40
CA ILE A 98 5.79 -5.38 2.36
C ILE A 98 4.37 -5.87 2.05
N ILE A 99 4.20 -6.69 1.00
CA ILE A 99 2.90 -7.22 0.59
C ILE A 99 2.28 -8.05 1.71
N TYR A 100 3.07 -8.90 2.36
CA TYR A 100 2.60 -9.69 3.49
C TYR A 100 2.15 -8.83 4.66
N ALA A 101 2.91 -7.77 4.99
CA ALA A 101 2.57 -6.85 6.07
C ALA A 101 1.27 -6.08 5.82
N VAL A 102 0.96 -5.72 4.56
CA VAL A 102 -0.28 -5.00 4.20
C VAL A 102 -1.47 -5.91 3.93
N THR A 103 -1.26 -7.24 3.85
CA THR A 103 -2.32 -8.25 3.72
C THR A 103 -3.12 -8.33 5.01
N ASN A 104 -4.44 -8.19 4.94
CA ASN A 104 -5.31 -8.23 6.11
C ASN A 104 -5.31 -9.60 6.80
N ASP A 105 -5.41 -9.61 8.13
CA ASP A 105 -5.63 -10.82 8.90
C ASP A 105 -7.00 -11.46 8.59
N LYS A 106 -7.15 -12.75 8.96
CA LYS A 106 -8.44 -13.42 8.89
C LYS A 106 -9.37 -12.88 9.97
N GLY A 107 -10.61 -12.58 9.61
CA GLY A 107 -11.61 -12.09 10.57
C GLY A 107 -13.00 -12.01 9.94
N LYS A 108 -14.03 -12.02 10.81
CA LYS A 108 -15.44 -11.99 10.39
C LYS A 108 -15.87 -10.65 9.81
N ASN A 109 -15.18 -9.59 10.19
CA ASN A 109 -15.49 -8.24 9.74
C ASN A 109 -14.19 -7.43 9.57
N ARG A 110 -14.31 -6.24 8.97
CA ARG A 110 -13.19 -5.36 8.65
C ARG A 110 -12.35 -4.96 9.89
N LYS A 111 -13.01 -4.72 11.03
CA LYS A 111 -12.34 -4.32 12.27
C LYS A 111 -11.49 -5.47 12.85
N GLU A 112 -11.98 -6.69 12.78
CA GLU A 112 -11.21 -7.87 13.24
C GLU A 112 -10.01 -8.15 12.33
N ARG A 113 -10.16 -7.91 11.01
CA ARG A 113 -9.09 -8.12 10.03
C ARG A 113 -7.99 -7.08 10.09
N ALA A 114 -8.29 -5.87 10.57
CA ALA A 114 -7.38 -4.74 10.67
C ALA A 114 -7.21 -4.29 12.13
N GLY A 115 -6.82 -5.22 13.02
CA GLY A 115 -6.58 -4.96 14.44
C GLY A 115 -5.17 -4.40 14.72
N ASP A 116 -4.88 -4.16 16.00
CA ASP A 116 -3.63 -3.53 16.45
C ASP A 116 -2.37 -4.28 15.98
N LYS A 117 -2.40 -5.62 16.03
CA LYS A 117 -1.29 -6.47 15.56
C LYS A 117 -1.01 -6.31 14.06
N TYR A 118 -2.06 -6.16 13.25
CA TYR A 118 -1.93 -5.89 11.83
C TYR A 118 -1.20 -4.57 11.57
N TYR A 119 -1.65 -3.50 12.23
CA TYR A 119 -1.03 -2.19 12.07
C TYR A 119 0.39 -2.12 12.67
N GLU A 120 0.65 -2.87 13.74
CA GLU A 120 2.01 -3.04 14.28
C GLU A 120 2.94 -3.68 13.24
N GLY A 121 2.49 -4.72 12.55
CA GLY A 121 3.22 -5.35 11.45
C GLY A 121 3.55 -4.37 10.33
N ILE A 122 2.58 -3.52 9.93
CA ILE A 122 2.79 -2.48 8.91
C ILE A 122 3.85 -1.47 9.39
N ARG A 123 3.75 -0.96 10.63
CA ARG A 123 4.72 0.03 11.14
C ARG A 123 6.13 -0.53 11.27
N ASN A 124 6.27 -1.82 11.53
CA ASN A 124 7.56 -2.48 11.71
C ASN A 124 8.23 -2.89 10.39
N THR A 125 7.49 -2.94 9.29
CA THR A 125 8.00 -3.32 7.97
C THR A 125 8.35 -2.07 7.14
N PRO A 126 9.62 -1.86 6.77
CA PRO A 126 10.03 -0.72 5.92
C PRO A 126 9.21 -0.65 4.64
N GLY A 127 8.69 0.53 4.30
CA GLY A 127 7.87 0.76 3.11
C GLY A 127 6.41 0.33 3.21
N ALA A 128 6.00 -0.47 4.22
CA ALA A 128 4.62 -0.96 4.28
C ALA A 128 3.61 0.15 4.62
N VAL A 129 3.97 1.12 5.45
CA VAL A 129 3.13 2.32 5.69
C VAL A 129 2.92 3.09 4.40
N PHE A 130 3.98 3.28 3.61
CA PHE A 130 3.90 3.93 2.31
C PHE A 130 2.94 3.24 1.35
N VAL A 131 3.10 1.93 1.17
CA VAL A 131 2.24 1.12 0.27
C VAL A 131 0.80 1.13 0.75
N LYS A 132 0.55 1.04 2.06
CA LYS A 132 -0.81 1.12 2.62
C LYS A 132 -1.45 2.48 2.42
N LEU A 133 -0.67 3.57 2.46
CA LEU A 133 -1.14 4.90 2.11
C LEU A 133 -1.44 5.03 0.61
N CYS A 134 -0.60 4.47 -0.27
CA CYS A 134 -0.87 4.46 -1.71
C CYS A 134 -2.22 3.80 -2.04
N ASP A 135 -2.48 2.62 -1.48
CA ASP A 135 -3.76 1.93 -1.62
C ASP A 135 -4.94 2.78 -1.11
N ARG A 136 -4.83 3.32 0.12
CA ARG A 136 -5.90 4.13 0.70
C ARG A 136 -6.18 5.39 -0.10
N ILE A 137 -5.16 6.11 -0.55
CA ILE A 137 -5.29 7.32 -1.35
C ILE A 137 -5.99 7.00 -2.68
N ALA A 138 -5.54 5.96 -3.40
CA ALA A 138 -6.15 5.53 -4.65
C ALA A 138 -7.64 5.19 -4.49
N ASN A 139 -7.99 4.44 -3.46
CA ASN A 139 -9.37 4.10 -3.14
C ASN A 139 -10.23 5.32 -2.81
N VAL A 140 -9.69 6.30 -2.07
CA VAL A 140 -10.40 7.54 -1.71
C VAL A 140 -10.57 8.44 -2.93
N GLN A 141 -9.55 8.58 -3.79
CA GLN A 141 -9.64 9.33 -5.05
C GLN A 141 -10.76 8.77 -5.94
N TYR A 142 -10.77 7.45 -6.14
CA TYR A 142 -11.82 6.78 -6.91
C TYR A 142 -13.20 6.99 -6.29
N GLY A 143 -13.31 6.78 -4.98
CA GLY A 143 -14.58 6.96 -4.25
C GLY A 143 -15.13 8.39 -4.33
N LYS A 144 -14.24 9.40 -4.25
CA LYS A 144 -14.62 10.83 -4.43
C LYS A 144 -15.12 11.11 -5.85
N MET A 145 -14.38 10.65 -6.85
CA MET A 145 -14.71 10.83 -8.27
C MET A 145 -16.05 10.18 -8.64
N THR A 146 -16.30 8.98 -8.15
CA THR A 146 -17.51 8.20 -8.46
C THR A 146 -18.68 8.46 -7.51
N LYS A 147 -18.50 9.33 -6.49
CA LYS A 147 -19.47 9.57 -5.42
C LYS A 147 -19.94 8.27 -4.75
N SER A 148 -19.02 7.35 -4.55
CA SER A 148 -19.26 6.04 -3.99
C SER A 148 -19.57 6.13 -2.49
N ARG A 149 -20.43 5.23 -1.98
CA ARG A 149 -20.63 5.04 -0.53
C ARG A 149 -19.36 4.69 0.23
N MET A 150 -18.36 4.11 -0.46
CA MET A 150 -17.06 3.81 0.10
C MET A 150 -16.30 5.08 0.50
N PHE A 151 -16.50 6.21 -0.20
CA PHE A 151 -15.90 7.48 0.18
C PHE A 151 -16.32 7.92 1.58
N GLU A 152 -17.62 7.90 1.88
CA GLU A 152 -18.12 8.26 3.20
C GLU A 152 -17.63 7.31 4.29
N MET A 153 -17.51 6.03 3.98
CA MET A 153 -16.93 5.05 4.89
C MET A 153 -15.45 5.38 5.19
N TYR A 154 -14.65 5.63 4.16
CA TYR A 154 -13.24 5.99 4.33
C TYR A 154 -13.07 7.30 5.09
N LYS A 155 -13.92 8.30 4.83
CA LYS A 155 -13.96 9.59 5.57
C LYS A 155 -14.15 9.35 7.06
N LYS A 156 -15.12 8.50 7.42
CA LYS A 156 -15.40 8.14 8.82
C LYS A 156 -14.26 7.36 9.49
N GLU A 157 -13.63 6.45 8.76
CA GLU A 157 -12.52 5.62 9.27
C GLU A 157 -11.19 6.39 9.36
N ASN A 158 -11.03 7.46 8.61
CA ASN A 158 -9.73 8.09 8.39
C ASN A 158 -9.00 8.52 9.67
N PRO A 159 -9.65 9.13 10.70
CA PRO A 159 -8.93 9.52 11.92
C PRO A 159 -8.26 8.33 12.61
N GLU A 160 -8.95 7.20 12.70
CA GLU A 160 -8.41 5.99 13.31
C GLU A 160 -7.35 5.33 12.41
N PHE A 161 -7.58 5.30 11.09
CA PHE A 161 -6.64 4.75 10.12
C PHE A 161 -5.27 5.44 10.19
N ILE A 162 -5.24 6.79 10.16
CA ILE A 162 -3.97 7.52 10.20
C ILE A 162 -3.27 7.38 11.56
N ARG A 163 -4.03 7.36 12.67
CA ARG A 163 -3.51 7.11 14.00
C ARG A 163 -2.85 5.73 14.10
N GLN A 164 -3.49 4.70 13.59
CA GLN A 164 -2.97 3.33 13.56
C GLN A 164 -1.70 3.19 12.71
N LEU A 165 -1.54 3.99 11.67
CA LEU A 165 -0.30 4.04 10.88
C LEU A 165 0.82 4.87 11.55
N GLY A 166 0.58 5.40 12.75
CA GLY A 166 1.60 6.13 13.51
C GLY A 166 1.72 7.61 13.15
N TYR A 167 0.67 8.21 12.55
CA TYR A 167 0.66 9.64 12.30
C TYR A 167 0.36 10.44 13.56
N ASP A 168 1.29 11.31 13.94
CA ASP A 168 1.11 12.35 14.94
C ASP A 168 1.36 13.71 14.30
N MET A 169 0.39 14.63 14.45
CA MET A 169 0.50 15.99 13.88
C MET A 169 1.61 16.83 14.55
N ASN A 170 2.06 16.43 15.74
CA ASN A 170 3.06 17.16 16.51
C ASN A 170 4.48 16.63 16.29
N GLU A 171 4.65 15.55 15.57
CA GLU A 171 5.94 14.91 15.29
C GLU A 171 6.27 14.94 13.81
N HIS A 172 7.57 15.01 13.50
CA HIS A 172 8.03 14.86 12.14
C HIS A 172 7.76 13.43 11.65
N ASN A 173 6.97 13.32 10.59
CA ASN A 173 6.65 12.03 9.96
C ASN A 173 7.12 12.05 8.51
N VAL A 174 7.90 11.03 8.12
CA VAL A 174 8.43 10.89 6.74
C VAL A 174 7.32 10.96 5.69
N TYR A 175 6.16 10.39 6.01
CA TYR A 175 5.00 10.38 5.12
C TYR A 175 3.98 11.47 5.41
N GLY A 176 4.38 12.54 6.13
CA GLY A 176 3.52 13.67 6.49
C GLY A 176 2.73 14.21 5.31
N ASP A 177 3.38 14.40 4.14
CA ASP A 177 2.74 14.91 2.94
C ASP A 177 1.63 13.99 2.42
N MET A 178 1.81 12.67 2.49
CA MET A 178 0.76 11.70 2.11
C MET A 178 -0.43 11.75 3.06
N PHE A 179 -0.19 11.86 4.37
CA PHE A 179 -1.27 12.01 5.37
C PHE A 179 -2.04 13.32 5.16
N HIS A 180 -1.34 14.42 4.91
CA HIS A 180 -1.96 15.70 4.59
C HIS A 180 -2.76 15.64 3.29
N TYR A 181 -2.22 15.01 2.25
CA TYR A 181 -2.92 14.81 0.99
C TYR A 181 -4.20 13.98 1.18
N LEU A 182 -4.11 12.84 1.87
CA LEU A 182 -5.27 12.00 2.19
C LEU A 182 -6.35 12.77 2.96
N ASN A 183 -5.96 13.55 3.99
CA ASN A 183 -6.90 14.37 4.75
C ASN A 183 -7.58 15.44 3.87
N ASN A 184 -6.84 16.03 2.93
CA ASN A 184 -7.38 17.05 2.01
C ASN A 184 -8.38 16.47 1.01
N LEU A 185 -8.25 15.19 0.63
CA LEU A 185 -9.24 14.53 -0.23
C LEU A 185 -10.65 14.49 0.39
N PHE A 186 -10.77 14.51 1.73
CA PHE A 186 -12.05 14.51 2.44
C PHE A 186 -12.62 15.91 2.72
N ARG A 187 -11.87 16.95 2.36
CA ARG A 187 -12.38 18.33 2.39
C ARG A 187 -13.15 18.61 1.10
N ASP A 188 -14.22 19.37 1.22
CA ASP A 188 -15.05 19.79 0.09
C ASP A 188 -14.33 20.82 -0.79
#